data_5833feb7024a545dc49648031755db4a
#
_entry.id   5833feb7024a545dc49648031755db4a
#
_cell.length_a   1.000
_cell.length_b   1.000
_cell.length_c   1.000
_cell.angle_alpha   90.00
_cell.angle_beta   90.00
_cell.angle_gamma   90.00
#
_symmetry.space_group_name_H-M   'P 1'
#
loop_
_entity.id
_entity.type
_entity.pdbx_description
1 polymer ?
#
loop_
_entity_poly.entity_id
_entity_poly.type
_entity_poly.pdbx_seq_one_letter_code
_entity_poly.pdbx_strand_id
1 'polypeptide(L)'
;MKRKLLLVGRMRYSLPLSPSLAQKFDALSEELDVHVLASDAGGSGEDARFRLVRGVRPRVLDGPSFYALLPFRVAREIRELRPDAVLAQGAQEAALANLGRRLARVPTCVIADIHGDPAAPTRLYGSSLRKALAPCADWLAKRGLRGADGVRTISAYTSGVVRGAGVEPTATFAAFMDLEPFLETRPRPLPQPPVALFVGVLERYKAVDVLAAAWRLAAPQVPDATLHLVGRGSLRDVAGQLVAELPEQTRWTEVLPTPDVARALDEATVLVLPSRSEGLGRVVVEAFCRGRGVVASRVGGIPDIVEDGTTGLLVAPGDATALAGALVRALSERGLTERLGASARVAVEPWLAAPEEYARQIRDLVEKVCGTKPG
;
A
#
# COMPACT_ATOMS: atom_id res chain seq x y z
N MET A 1 -24.84 -21.89 3.35
CA MET A 1 -24.87 -20.93 2.21
C MET A 1 -23.76 -19.92 2.46
N LYS A 2 -22.88 -19.60 1.49
CA LYS A 2 -21.81 -18.61 1.68
C LYS A 2 -22.41 -17.22 1.90
N ARG A 3 -21.82 -16.43 2.81
CA ARG A 3 -22.22 -15.03 2.96
C ARG A 3 -21.79 -14.22 1.74
N LYS A 4 -22.63 -13.27 1.35
CA LYS A 4 -22.41 -12.45 0.17
C LYS A 4 -21.66 -11.17 0.56
N LEU A 5 -20.49 -10.93 -0.05
CA LEU A 5 -19.61 -9.79 0.22
C LEU A 5 -19.51 -8.90 -1.01
N LEU A 6 -19.79 -7.60 -0.86
CA LEU A 6 -19.52 -6.59 -1.86
C LEU A 6 -18.27 -5.77 -1.45
N LEU A 7 -17.18 -5.91 -2.20
CA LEU A 7 -15.99 -5.07 -2.07
C LEU A 7 -16.20 -3.77 -2.84
N VAL A 8 -15.95 -2.64 -2.19
CA VAL A 8 -16.15 -1.31 -2.80
C VAL A 8 -14.92 -0.45 -2.61
N GLY A 9 -14.35 0.05 -3.71
CA GLY A 9 -13.20 0.95 -3.64
C GLY A 9 -12.83 1.56 -4.98
N ARG A 10 -11.97 2.59 -4.94
CA ARG A 10 -11.41 3.22 -6.14
C ARG A 10 -10.18 2.48 -6.67
N MET A 11 -9.89 1.29 -6.19
CA MET A 11 -8.83 0.46 -6.78
C MET A 11 -9.13 0.21 -8.26
N ARG A 12 -8.09 0.15 -9.05
CA ARG A 12 -8.20 -0.08 -10.49
C ARG A 12 -7.82 -1.51 -10.81
N TYR A 13 -8.73 -2.21 -11.50
CA TYR A 13 -8.48 -3.56 -11.97
C TYR A 13 -8.49 -3.60 -13.50
N SER A 14 -7.57 -4.39 -14.05
CA SER A 14 -7.55 -4.78 -15.46
C SER A 14 -7.99 -6.24 -15.55
N LEU A 15 -8.87 -6.54 -16.48
CA LEU A 15 -9.28 -7.93 -16.74
C LEU A 15 -8.65 -8.44 -18.06
N PRO A 16 -8.13 -9.68 -18.09
CA PRO A 16 -8.09 -10.64 -16.98
C PRO A 16 -7.20 -10.16 -15.82
N LEU A 17 -7.47 -10.66 -14.61
CA LEU A 17 -6.66 -10.37 -13.43
C LEU A 17 -5.23 -10.93 -13.60
N SER A 18 -4.25 -10.30 -12.94
CA SER A 18 -2.94 -10.93 -12.77
C SER A 18 -3.06 -12.24 -11.98
N PRO A 19 -2.13 -13.20 -12.16
CA PRO A 19 -2.19 -14.49 -11.47
C PRO A 19 -2.42 -14.38 -9.95
N SER A 20 -1.69 -13.50 -9.32
CA SER A 20 -1.81 -13.24 -7.88
C SER A 20 -3.18 -12.67 -7.46
N LEU A 21 -3.72 -11.73 -8.21
CA LEU A 21 -5.06 -11.22 -7.93
C LEU A 21 -6.12 -12.30 -8.18
N ALA A 22 -5.93 -13.14 -9.19
CA ALA A 22 -6.82 -14.28 -9.44
C ALA A 22 -6.81 -15.23 -8.23
N GLN A 23 -5.65 -15.67 -7.77
CA GLN A 23 -5.51 -16.52 -6.57
C GLN A 23 -6.20 -15.92 -5.35
N LYS A 24 -6.00 -14.61 -5.09
CA LYS A 24 -6.67 -13.91 -3.99
C LYS A 24 -8.19 -13.97 -4.10
N PHE A 25 -8.74 -13.67 -5.28
CA PHE A 25 -10.19 -13.63 -5.47
C PHE A 25 -10.81 -15.02 -5.56
N ASP A 26 -10.06 -16.01 -6.02
CA ASP A 26 -10.48 -17.42 -6.03
C ASP A 26 -10.55 -17.94 -4.59
N ALA A 27 -9.52 -17.73 -3.77
CA ALA A 27 -9.54 -18.08 -2.35
C ALA A 27 -10.69 -17.36 -1.59
N LEU A 28 -10.90 -16.06 -1.85
CA LEU A 28 -12.04 -15.35 -1.28
C LEU A 28 -13.38 -15.96 -1.74
N SER A 29 -13.47 -16.43 -2.99
CA SER A 29 -14.69 -17.03 -3.54
C SER A 29 -14.95 -18.45 -2.99
N GLU A 30 -13.92 -19.12 -2.47
CA GLU A 30 -14.10 -20.38 -1.73
C GLU A 30 -14.83 -20.17 -0.39
N GLU A 31 -14.55 -19.04 0.27
CA GLU A 31 -15.12 -18.73 1.60
C GLU A 31 -16.42 -17.92 1.53
N LEU A 32 -16.57 -17.02 0.56
CA LEU A 32 -17.63 -16.02 0.44
C LEU A 32 -18.18 -15.97 -0.99
N ASP A 33 -19.41 -15.47 -1.18
CA ASP A 33 -19.93 -15.06 -2.50
C ASP A 33 -19.50 -13.63 -2.76
N VAL A 34 -18.41 -13.45 -3.53
CA VAL A 34 -17.66 -12.18 -3.66
C VAL A 34 -18.06 -11.40 -4.89
N HIS A 35 -18.38 -10.13 -4.71
CA HIS A 35 -18.62 -9.16 -5.76
C HIS A 35 -17.74 -7.91 -5.55
N VAL A 36 -17.32 -7.27 -6.64
CA VAL A 36 -16.38 -6.13 -6.60
C VAL A 36 -16.92 -4.97 -7.43
N LEU A 37 -17.09 -3.82 -6.78
CA LEU A 37 -17.37 -2.54 -7.44
C LEU A 37 -16.11 -1.66 -7.38
N ALA A 38 -15.43 -1.50 -8.51
CA ALA A 38 -14.14 -0.82 -8.57
C ALA A 38 -13.97 -0.01 -9.86
N SER A 39 -12.82 0.66 -10.02
CA SER A 39 -12.50 1.41 -11.23
C SER A 39 -11.87 0.52 -12.31
N ASP A 40 -12.19 0.80 -13.56
CA ASP A 40 -11.61 0.14 -14.73
C ASP A 40 -10.19 0.70 -14.99
N ALA A 41 -9.22 -0.20 -15.13
CA ALA A 41 -7.86 0.13 -15.58
C ALA A 41 -7.64 -0.15 -17.05
N GLY A 42 -8.64 -0.71 -17.75
CA GLY A 42 -8.57 -1.23 -19.10
C GLY A 42 -8.39 -2.74 -19.10
N GLY A 43 -8.49 -3.32 -20.30
CA GLY A 43 -8.46 -4.76 -20.50
C GLY A 43 -9.65 -5.22 -21.35
N SER A 44 -9.57 -6.44 -21.86
CA SER A 44 -10.60 -7.02 -22.75
C SER A 44 -11.27 -8.27 -22.15
N GLY A 45 -10.89 -8.67 -20.94
CA GLY A 45 -11.46 -9.82 -20.24
C GLY A 45 -12.74 -9.48 -19.50
N GLU A 46 -13.48 -10.52 -19.14
CA GLU A 46 -14.67 -10.46 -18.30
C GLU A 46 -14.48 -11.36 -17.07
N ASP A 47 -14.98 -10.93 -15.94
CA ASP A 47 -15.08 -11.71 -14.71
C ASP A 47 -16.38 -11.31 -14.02
N ALA A 48 -17.29 -12.27 -13.84
CA ALA A 48 -18.64 -12.02 -13.32
C ALA A 48 -18.64 -11.42 -11.90
N ARG A 49 -17.54 -11.57 -11.15
CA ARG A 49 -17.38 -10.98 -9.83
C ARG A 49 -17.19 -9.45 -9.91
N PHE A 50 -16.73 -8.92 -11.04
CA PHE A 50 -16.28 -7.53 -11.15
C PHE A 50 -17.25 -6.67 -11.94
N ARG A 51 -17.72 -5.60 -11.30
CA ARG A 51 -18.40 -4.48 -11.95
C ARG A 51 -17.44 -3.28 -11.96
N LEU A 52 -16.76 -3.10 -13.11
CA LEU A 52 -15.77 -2.07 -13.27
C LEU A 52 -16.37 -0.78 -13.84
N VAL A 53 -16.09 0.34 -13.17
CA VAL A 53 -16.56 1.67 -13.54
C VAL A 53 -15.51 2.33 -14.42
N ARG A 54 -15.88 2.65 -15.65
CA ARG A 54 -15.02 3.39 -16.59
C ARG A 54 -14.76 4.80 -16.07
N GLY A 55 -13.50 5.24 -16.20
CA GLY A 55 -13.09 6.59 -15.84
C GLY A 55 -13.73 7.66 -16.74
N VAL A 56 -13.94 8.84 -16.18
CA VAL A 56 -14.50 9.99 -16.87
C VAL A 56 -13.39 10.85 -17.47
N ARG A 57 -13.62 11.43 -18.64
CA ARG A 57 -12.73 12.44 -19.26
C ARG A 57 -13.31 13.85 -19.03
N PRO A 58 -12.47 14.86 -18.74
CA PRO A 58 -11.02 14.80 -18.53
C PRO A 58 -10.64 14.09 -17.21
N ARG A 59 -9.45 13.51 -17.14
CA ARG A 59 -8.96 12.71 -15.99
C ARG A 59 -9.04 13.41 -14.62
N VAL A 60 -9.05 14.74 -14.62
CA VAL A 60 -9.19 15.55 -13.39
C VAL A 60 -10.54 15.32 -12.70
N LEU A 61 -11.60 15.05 -13.47
CA LEU A 61 -12.95 14.80 -12.98
C LEU A 61 -13.19 13.34 -12.57
N ASP A 62 -12.29 12.41 -12.91
CA ASP A 62 -12.46 10.98 -12.65
C ASP A 62 -12.65 10.66 -11.15
N GLY A 63 -11.80 11.22 -10.29
CA GLY A 63 -11.94 11.06 -8.84
C GLY A 63 -13.22 11.69 -8.27
N PRO A 64 -13.46 12.98 -8.49
CA PRO A 64 -14.67 13.62 -8.01
C PRO A 64 -15.95 12.93 -8.47
N SER A 65 -16.04 12.54 -9.75
CA SER A 65 -17.24 11.85 -10.29
C SER A 65 -17.41 10.45 -9.69
N PHE A 66 -16.31 9.72 -9.46
CA PHE A 66 -16.37 8.41 -8.81
C PHE A 66 -17.03 8.53 -7.43
N TYR A 67 -16.52 9.44 -6.58
CA TYR A 67 -17.03 9.62 -5.21
C TYR A 67 -18.44 10.21 -5.17
N ALA A 68 -18.78 11.14 -6.05
CA ALA A 68 -20.12 11.73 -6.10
C ALA A 68 -21.19 10.69 -6.48
N LEU A 69 -20.86 9.75 -7.36
CA LEU A 69 -21.79 8.72 -7.81
C LEU A 69 -21.74 7.44 -6.97
N LEU A 70 -20.73 7.27 -6.10
CA LEU A 70 -20.53 6.05 -5.32
C LEU A 70 -21.75 5.65 -4.48
N PRO A 71 -22.44 6.54 -3.75
CA PRO A 71 -23.62 6.16 -2.96
C PRO A 71 -24.73 5.53 -3.81
N PHE A 72 -24.98 6.08 -5.00
CA PHE A 72 -26.02 5.59 -5.91
C PHE A 72 -25.64 4.23 -6.52
N ARG A 73 -24.37 4.06 -6.88
CA ARG A 73 -23.84 2.77 -7.37
C ARG A 73 -23.93 1.71 -6.29
N VAL A 74 -23.47 2.00 -5.09
CA VAL A 74 -23.55 1.09 -3.95
C VAL A 74 -25.00 0.75 -3.63
N ALA A 75 -25.92 1.73 -3.65
CA ALA A 75 -27.34 1.47 -3.44
C ALA A 75 -27.93 0.55 -4.49
N ARG A 76 -27.53 0.67 -5.75
CA ARG A 76 -27.94 -0.23 -6.83
C ARG A 76 -27.42 -1.64 -6.58
N GLU A 77 -26.11 -1.83 -6.31
CA GLU A 77 -25.52 -3.13 -6.02
C GLU A 77 -26.18 -3.80 -4.82
N ILE A 78 -26.43 -3.05 -3.74
CA ILE A 78 -27.11 -3.58 -2.54
C ILE A 78 -28.52 -4.09 -2.88
N ARG A 79 -29.29 -3.38 -3.74
CA ARG A 79 -30.64 -3.83 -4.14
C ARG A 79 -30.62 -5.07 -5.02
N GLU A 80 -29.65 -5.12 -5.96
CA GLU A 80 -29.51 -6.24 -6.92
C GLU A 80 -28.94 -7.49 -6.24
N LEU A 81 -27.86 -7.36 -5.49
CA LEU A 81 -27.12 -8.48 -4.92
C LEU A 81 -27.63 -8.90 -3.54
N ARG A 82 -28.19 -7.96 -2.76
CA ARG A 82 -28.55 -8.14 -1.34
C ARG A 82 -27.38 -8.73 -0.53
N PRO A 83 -26.22 -8.06 -0.51
CA PRO A 83 -25.05 -8.56 0.20
C PRO A 83 -25.25 -8.50 1.72
N ASP A 84 -24.69 -9.47 2.44
CA ASP A 84 -24.61 -9.45 3.91
C ASP A 84 -23.73 -8.31 4.38
N ALA A 85 -22.60 -8.10 3.69
CA ALA A 85 -21.64 -7.04 4.03
C ALA A 85 -21.14 -6.28 2.80
N VAL A 86 -20.85 -4.99 3.01
CA VAL A 86 -20.05 -4.14 2.11
C VAL A 86 -18.71 -3.88 2.79
N LEU A 87 -17.61 -4.31 2.19
CA LEU A 87 -16.24 -3.98 2.61
C LEU A 87 -15.73 -2.79 1.80
N ALA A 88 -15.74 -1.61 2.43
CA ALA A 88 -15.36 -0.36 1.80
C ALA A 88 -13.86 -0.09 2.02
N GLN A 89 -13.09 0.00 0.93
CA GLN A 89 -11.64 0.16 0.96
C GLN A 89 -11.23 1.61 1.19
N GLY A 90 -11.45 2.09 2.41
CA GLY A 90 -11.15 3.43 2.88
C GLY A 90 -12.26 4.02 3.74
N ALA A 91 -11.90 5.00 4.54
CA ALA A 91 -12.83 5.64 5.46
C ALA A 91 -13.87 6.52 4.72
N GLN A 92 -13.46 7.19 3.64
CA GLN A 92 -14.36 7.98 2.80
C GLN A 92 -15.33 7.08 2.04
N GLU A 93 -14.83 5.97 1.49
CA GLU A 93 -15.65 4.95 0.83
C GLU A 93 -16.68 4.36 1.80
N ALA A 94 -16.30 4.11 3.06
CA ALA A 94 -17.23 3.63 4.09
C ALA A 94 -18.35 4.64 4.39
N ALA A 95 -18.04 5.95 4.44
CA ALA A 95 -19.07 6.98 4.60
C ALA A 95 -20.08 6.96 3.46
N LEU A 96 -19.59 6.86 2.23
CA LEU A 96 -20.43 6.86 1.03
C LEU A 96 -21.20 5.53 0.86
N ALA A 97 -20.58 4.40 1.26
CA ALA A 97 -21.27 3.11 1.32
C ALA A 97 -22.42 3.11 2.35
N ASN A 98 -22.22 3.76 3.51
CA ASN A 98 -23.30 3.97 4.48
C ASN A 98 -24.45 4.80 3.93
N LEU A 99 -24.14 5.83 3.14
CA LEU A 99 -25.19 6.60 2.44
C LEU A 99 -25.90 5.74 1.40
N GLY A 100 -25.15 4.95 0.62
CA GLY A 100 -25.70 3.98 -0.34
C GLY A 100 -26.61 2.95 0.32
N ARG A 101 -26.22 2.39 1.48
CA ARG A 101 -27.04 1.47 2.29
C ARG A 101 -28.38 2.10 2.69
N ARG A 102 -28.35 3.35 3.16
CA ARG A 102 -29.58 4.09 3.52
C ARG A 102 -30.50 4.31 2.32
N LEU A 103 -29.93 4.63 1.15
CA LEU A 103 -30.68 4.80 -0.10
C LEU A 103 -31.26 3.46 -0.61
N ALA A 104 -30.55 2.37 -0.39
CA ALA A 104 -30.98 1.02 -0.80
C ALA A 104 -32.16 0.53 0.04
N ARG A 105 -32.22 0.88 1.32
CA ARG A 105 -33.21 0.40 2.31
C ARG A 105 -33.21 -1.12 2.45
N VAL A 106 -32.06 -1.75 2.28
CA VAL A 106 -31.83 -3.20 2.45
C VAL A 106 -30.88 -3.38 3.63
N PRO A 107 -31.15 -4.28 4.56
CA PRO A 107 -30.25 -4.60 5.66
C PRO A 107 -28.91 -5.13 5.11
N THR A 108 -27.83 -4.47 5.44
CA THR A 108 -26.47 -4.81 4.98
C THR A 108 -25.48 -4.19 5.96
N CYS A 109 -24.45 -4.91 6.38
CA CYS A 109 -23.38 -4.37 7.20
C CYS A 109 -22.38 -3.56 6.34
N VAL A 110 -21.79 -2.54 6.90
CA VAL A 110 -20.69 -1.79 6.26
C VAL A 110 -19.44 -1.92 7.12
N ILE A 111 -18.37 -2.44 6.52
CA ILE A 111 -17.07 -2.62 7.14
C ILE A 111 -16.10 -1.63 6.47
N ALA A 112 -15.42 -0.82 7.25
CA ALA A 112 -14.36 0.06 6.76
C ALA A 112 -13.02 -0.68 6.77
N ASP A 113 -12.34 -0.73 5.63
CA ASP A 113 -11.03 -1.38 5.45
C ASP A 113 -9.93 -0.33 5.31
N ILE A 114 -9.10 -0.16 6.35
CA ILE A 114 -8.18 0.97 6.49
C ILE A 114 -6.75 0.54 6.21
N HIS A 115 -6.21 1.01 5.07
CA HIS A 115 -4.89 0.70 4.56
C HIS A 115 -3.82 1.78 4.84
N GLY A 116 -4.18 2.89 5.43
CA GLY A 116 -3.27 4.00 5.74
C GLY A 116 -3.99 5.13 6.48
N ASP A 117 -3.29 6.24 6.68
CA ASP A 117 -3.92 7.45 7.23
C ASP A 117 -4.88 8.07 6.21
N PRO A 118 -6.21 8.11 6.48
CA PRO A 118 -7.19 8.71 5.57
C PRO A 118 -6.97 10.19 5.28
N ALA A 119 -6.23 10.90 6.14
CA ALA A 119 -5.91 12.32 5.99
C ALA A 119 -4.66 12.56 5.12
N ALA A 120 -3.77 11.59 4.99
CA ALA A 120 -2.52 11.72 4.24
C ALA A 120 -2.73 12.12 2.76
N PRO A 121 -3.69 11.54 2.01
CA PRO A 121 -3.89 11.88 0.61
C PRO A 121 -4.24 13.36 0.36
N THR A 122 -5.01 13.99 1.22
CA THR A 122 -5.40 15.39 1.07
C THR A 122 -4.32 16.37 1.48
N ARG A 123 -3.45 15.98 2.41
CA ARG A 123 -2.36 16.82 2.94
C ARG A 123 -1.07 16.71 2.12
N LEU A 124 -0.75 15.51 1.66
CA LEU A 124 0.53 15.20 1.00
C LEU A 124 0.42 15.16 -0.53
N TYR A 125 -0.78 14.94 -1.06
CA TYR A 125 -0.99 14.86 -2.50
C TYR A 125 -1.85 16.04 -2.98
N GLY A 126 -1.32 16.89 -3.81
CA GLY A 126 -2.21 17.67 -4.61
C GLY A 126 -2.10 19.16 -4.58
N SER A 127 -2.95 19.72 -5.43
CA SER A 127 -3.15 21.14 -5.66
C SER A 127 -3.67 21.86 -4.41
N SER A 128 -3.53 23.19 -4.40
CA SER A 128 -4.08 24.06 -3.36
C SER A 128 -5.59 23.80 -3.10
N LEU A 129 -6.33 23.42 -4.13
CA LEU A 129 -7.75 23.08 -4.02
C LEU A 129 -7.99 21.82 -3.15
N ARG A 130 -7.16 20.78 -3.30
CA ARG A 130 -7.26 19.57 -2.44
C ARG A 130 -6.95 19.88 -0.99
N LYS A 131 -5.97 20.74 -0.73
CA LYS A 131 -5.64 21.20 0.64
C LYS A 131 -6.82 21.97 1.25
N ALA A 132 -7.50 22.81 0.48
CA ALA A 132 -8.70 23.52 0.93
C ALA A 132 -9.88 22.58 1.26
N LEU A 133 -9.97 21.44 0.58
CA LEU A 133 -11.00 20.42 0.83
C LEU A 133 -10.62 19.41 1.94
N ALA A 134 -9.42 19.50 2.52
CA ALA A 134 -8.97 18.57 3.55
C ALA A 134 -9.91 18.48 4.77
N PRO A 135 -10.46 19.58 5.33
CA PRO A 135 -11.38 19.48 6.47
C PRO A 135 -12.66 18.69 6.14
N CYS A 136 -13.19 18.85 4.93
CA CYS A 136 -14.36 18.09 4.47
C CYS A 136 -14.04 16.59 4.31
N ALA A 137 -12.87 16.28 3.74
CA ALA A 137 -12.40 14.89 3.58
C ALA A 137 -12.14 14.23 4.95
N ASP A 138 -11.54 14.94 5.90
CA ASP A 138 -11.30 14.46 7.27
C ASP A 138 -12.64 14.24 8.02
N TRP A 139 -13.60 15.17 7.88
CA TRP A 139 -14.94 15.00 8.44
C TRP A 139 -15.63 13.77 7.86
N LEU A 140 -15.57 13.59 6.53
CA LEU A 140 -16.15 12.44 5.85
C LEU A 140 -15.50 11.13 6.31
N ALA A 141 -14.17 11.11 6.45
CA ALA A 141 -13.42 9.94 6.94
C ALA A 141 -13.85 9.56 8.38
N LYS A 142 -13.90 10.54 9.29
CA LYS A 142 -14.37 10.31 10.68
C LYS A 142 -15.81 9.80 10.70
N ARG A 143 -16.67 10.34 9.85
CA ARG A 143 -18.06 9.88 9.74
C ARG A 143 -18.14 8.45 9.18
N GLY A 144 -17.28 8.10 8.24
CA GLY A 144 -17.16 6.75 7.68
C GLY A 144 -16.76 5.73 8.73
N LEU A 145 -15.71 6.04 9.51
CA LEU A 145 -15.22 5.17 10.59
C LEU A 145 -16.29 4.97 11.67
N ARG A 146 -16.88 6.06 12.17
CA ARG A 146 -17.88 5.99 13.25
C ARG A 146 -19.22 5.40 12.81
N GLY A 147 -19.54 5.47 11.53
CA GLY A 147 -20.77 4.94 10.97
C GLY A 147 -20.66 3.51 10.46
N ALA A 148 -19.46 2.95 10.38
CA ALA A 148 -19.24 1.56 9.99
C ALA A 148 -19.68 0.60 11.11
N ASP A 149 -20.19 -0.55 10.74
CA ASP A 149 -20.59 -1.61 11.67
C ASP A 149 -19.37 -2.39 12.18
N GLY A 150 -18.26 -2.34 11.42
CA GLY A 150 -16.96 -2.88 11.79
C GLY A 150 -15.83 -2.13 11.09
N VAL A 151 -14.62 -2.18 11.66
CA VAL A 151 -13.43 -1.56 11.09
C VAL A 151 -12.30 -2.57 11.07
N ARG A 152 -11.73 -2.81 9.91
CA ARG A 152 -10.49 -3.56 9.73
C ARG A 152 -9.33 -2.60 9.53
N THR A 153 -8.21 -2.91 10.16
CA THR A 153 -6.93 -2.21 9.99
C THR A 153 -5.84 -3.20 9.55
N ILE A 154 -4.79 -2.71 8.89
CA ILE A 154 -3.76 -3.59 8.34
C ILE A 154 -2.48 -3.65 9.19
N SER A 155 -2.34 -2.80 10.21
CA SER A 155 -1.15 -2.68 11.04
C SER A 155 -1.48 -2.00 12.38
N ALA A 156 -0.53 -2.05 13.33
CA ALA A 156 -0.65 -1.33 14.60
C ALA A 156 -0.77 0.18 14.38
N TYR A 157 -0.04 0.73 13.42
CA TYR A 157 -0.15 2.14 13.02
C TYR A 157 -1.57 2.51 12.59
N THR A 158 -2.15 1.75 11.65
CA THR A 158 -3.51 2.04 11.15
C THR A 158 -4.56 1.85 12.25
N SER A 159 -4.34 0.92 13.19
CA SER A 159 -5.16 0.78 14.40
C SER A 159 -5.08 2.02 15.29
N GLY A 160 -3.88 2.58 15.48
CA GLY A 160 -3.68 3.84 16.21
C GLY A 160 -4.41 5.01 15.55
N VAL A 161 -4.37 5.12 14.22
CA VAL A 161 -5.10 6.16 13.46
C VAL A 161 -6.62 6.03 13.69
N VAL A 162 -7.16 4.82 13.64
CA VAL A 162 -8.59 4.56 13.86
C VAL A 162 -9.01 4.87 15.30
N ARG A 163 -8.20 4.46 16.31
CA ARG A 163 -8.43 4.83 17.72
C ARG A 163 -8.38 6.34 17.94
N GLY A 164 -7.49 7.05 17.25
CA GLY A 164 -7.43 8.51 17.27
C GLY A 164 -8.70 9.19 16.71
N ALA A 165 -9.50 8.48 15.90
CA ALA A 165 -10.82 8.92 15.47
C ALA A 165 -11.95 8.54 16.43
N GLY A 166 -11.64 7.87 17.56
CA GLY A 166 -12.59 7.42 18.58
C GLY A 166 -13.31 6.12 18.21
N VAL A 167 -12.67 5.24 17.45
CA VAL A 167 -13.24 3.95 17.00
C VAL A 167 -12.24 2.83 17.32
N GLU A 168 -12.72 1.71 17.88
CA GLU A 168 -11.90 0.52 18.06
C GLU A 168 -11.94 -0.36 16.81
N PRO A 169 -10.78 -0.85 16.33
CA PRO A 169 -10.74 -1.82 15.25
C PRO A 169 -11.45 -3.13 15.63
N THR A 170 -12.28 -3.64 14.74
CA THR A 170 -12.94 -4.94 14.89
C THR A 170 -11.96 -6.09 14.68
N ALA A 171 -11.01 -5.90 13.75
CA ALA A 171 -9.92 -6.82 13.46
C ALA A 171 -8.70 -6.06 12.91
N THR A 172 -7.51 -6.62 13.16
CA THR A 172 -6.24 -6.11 12.61
C THR A 172 -5.47 -7.28 12.03
N PHE A 173 -5.27 -7.27 10.72
CA PHE A 173 -4.45 -8.24 10.00
C PHE A 173 -3.97 -7.64 8.67
N ALA A 174 -2.81 -8.10 8.18
CA ALA A 174 -2.18 -7.58 6.98
C ALA A 174 -3.09 -7.68 5.74
N ALA A 175 -2.94 -6.77 4.79
CA ALA A 175 -3.52 -6.93 3.46
C ALA A 175 -2.80 -8.08 2.74
N PHE A 176 -3.53 -8.81 1.90
CA PHE A 176 -2.89 -9.79 1.04
C PHE A 176 -1.83 -9.12 0.16
N MET A 177 -0.64 -9.70 0.17
CA MET A 177 0.48 -9.32 -0.67
C MET A 177 0.91 -10.52 -1.49
N ASP A 178 1.02 -10.33 -2.81
CA ASP A 178 1.67 -11.32 -3.66
C ASP A 178 3.18 -11.24 -3.44
N LEU A 179 3.70 -12.22 -2.71
CA LEU A 179 5.12 -12.34 -2.40
C LEU A 179 5.76 -13.52 -3.13
N GLU A 180 5.00 -14.31 -3.89
CA GLU A 180 5.49 -15.47 -4.63
C GLU A 180 6.72 -15.12 -5.49
N PRO A 181 6.73 -14.06 -6.33
CA PRO A 181 7.89 -13.71 -7.14
C PRO A 181 9.16 -13.39 -6.33
N PHE A 182 8.98 -13.03 -5.06
CA PHE A 182 10.08 -12.73 -4.14
C PHE A 182 10.53 -13.94 -3.32
N LEU A 183 9.86 -15.07 -3.45
CA LEU A 183 10.14 -16.32 -2.71
C LEU A 183 10.57 -17.48 -3.62
N GLU A 184 10.29 -17.42 -4.93
CA GLU A 184 10.55 -18.49 -5.90
C GLU A 184 12.00 -18.95 -5.92
N THR A 185 12.95 -18.05 -5.68
CA THR A 185 14.37 -18.35 -5.69
C THR A 185 15.03 -17.98 -4.37
N ARG A 186 16.16 -18.59 -4.07
CA ARG A 186 16.97 -18.19 -2.91
C ARG A 186 17.54 -16.78 -3.10
N PRO A 187 17.57 -15.95 -2.04
CA PRO A 187 18.24 -14.65 -2.09
C PRO A 187 19.70 -14.78 -2.51
N ARG A 188 20.16 -13.88 -3.37
CA ARG A 188 21.56 -13.81 -3.77
C ARG A 188 22.42 -13.15 -2.67
N PRO A 189 23.71 -13.44 -2.58
CA PRO A 189 24.64 -12.68 -1.75
C PRO A 189 24.59 -11.19 -2.06
N LEU A 190 25.03 -10.36 -1.12
CA LEU A 190 25.12 -8.92 -1.36
C LEU A 190 26.07 -8.60 -2.50
N PRO A 191 25.70 -7.69 -3.42
CA PRO A 191 26.51 -7.33 -4.58
C PRO A 191 27.80 -6.61 -4.19
N GLN A 192 28.73 -6.62 -5.13
CA GLN A 192 29.88 -5.71 -5.16
C GLN A 192 30.08 -5.25 -6.61
N PRO A 193 30.11 -3.95 -6.84
CA PRO A 193 30.04 -2.82 -5.88
C PRO A 193 28.68 -2.71 -5.21
N PRO A 194 28.56 -2.00 -4.05
CA PRO A 194 27.31 -1.87 -3.30
C PRO A 194 26.27 -1.02 -4.03
N VAL A 195 24.99 -1.38 -3.85
CA VAL A 195 23.85 -0.70 -4.51
C VAL A 195 22.77 -0.37 -3.49
N ALA A 196 22.38 0.91 -3.41
CA ALA A 196 21.14 1.34 -2.78
C ALA A 196 20.00 1.27 -3.81
N LEU A 197 18.88 0.66 -3.47
CA LEU A 197 17.72 0.53 -4.36
C LEU A 197 16.52 1.28 -3.78
N PHE A 198 15.90 2.14 -4.58
CA PHE A 198 14.59 2.71 -4.32
C PHE A 198 13.58 2.11 -5.30
N VAL A 199 12.45 1.61 -4.80
CA VAL A 199 11.33 1.15 -5.64
C VAL A 199 10.04 1.82 -5.17
N GLY A 200 9.40 2.58 -6.05
CA GLY A 200 8.14 3.23 -5.73
C GLY A 200 7.76 4.35 -6.69
N VAL A 201 6.54 4.85 -6.56
CA VAL A 201 6.11 6.01 -7.36
C VAL A 201 6.92 7.25 -6.97
N LEU A 202 7.35 8.03 -7.97
CA LEU A 202 8.11 9.26 -7.75
C LEU A 202 7.17 10.42 -7.38
N GLU A 203 6.53 10.28 -6.21
CA GLU A 203 5.58 11.27 -5.69
C GLU A 203 6.09 11.89 -4.38
N ARG A 204 5.60 13.09 -4.04
CA ARG A 204 6.07 13.85 -2.86
C ARG A 204 6.04 13.05 -1.57
N TYR A 205 5.07 12.16 -1.39
CA TYR A 205 4.99 11.36 -0.16
C TYR A 205 6.06 10.29 -0.06
N LYS A 206 6.64 9.85 -1.18
CA LYS A 206 7.78 8.94 -1.23
C LYS A 206 9.12 9.66 -1.03
N ALA A 207 9.10 10.99 -1.00
CA ALA A 207 10.24 11.85 -0.66
C ALA A 207 11.51 11.61 -1.51
N VAL A 208 11.34 11.42 -2.81
CA VAL A 208 12.47 11.25 -3.76
C VAL A 208 13.37 12.50 -3.76
N ASP A 209 12.82 13.67 -3.49
CA ASP A 209 13.56 14.92 -3.28
C ASP A 209 14.51 14.84 -2.08
N VAL A 210 14.08 14.24 -0.95
CA VAL A 210 14.93 14.00 0.23
C VAL A 210 16.00 12.95 -0.09
N LEU A 211 15.64 11.88 -0.83
CA LEU A 211 16.60 10.88 -1.27
C LEU A 211 17.68 11.49 -2.17
N ALA A 212 17.30 12.32 -3.12
CA ALA A 212 18.26 13.00 -4.00
C ALA A 212 19.21 13.91 -3.21
N ALA A 213 18.68 14.66 -2.24
CA ALA A 213 19.52 15.47 -1.35
C ALA A 213 20.47 14.60 -0.49
N ALA A 214 19.96 13.50 0.06
CA ALA A 214 20.77 12.55 0.85
C ALA A 214 21.85 11.87 0.00
N TRP A 215 21.52 11.49 -1.24
CA TRP A 215 22.50 10.84 -2.12
C TRP A 215 23.64 11.76 -2.52
N ARG A 216 23.37 13.05 -2.78
CA ARG A 216 24.44 14.06 -3.02
C ARG A 216 25.43 14.17 -1.86
N LEU A 217 24.95 13.94 -0.62
CA LEU A 217 25.80 13.93 0.57
C LEU A 217 26.53 12.60 0.77
N ALA A 218 25.91 11.49 0.41
CA ALA A 218 26.44 10.13 0.61
C ALA A 218 27.42 9.71 -0.48
N ALA A 219 27.13 10.00 -1.76
CA ALA A 219 27.89 9.52 -2.91
C ALA A 219 29.40 9.80 -2.84
N PRO A 220 29.88 11.00 -2.41
CA PRO A 220 31.30 11.24 -2.26
C PRO A 220 31.99 10.38 -1.19
N GLN A 221 31.23 9.86 -0.21
CA GLN A 221 31.76 9.04 0.88
C GLN A 221 31.78 7.54 0.54
N VAL A 222 31.05 7.14 -0.51
CA VAL A 222 30.97 5.76 -1.01
C VAL A 222 31.16 5.73 -2.54
N PRO A 223 32.37 6.05 -3.05
CA PRO A 223 32.59 6.33 -4.47
C PRO A 223 32.26 5.15 -5.39
N ASP A 224 32.37 3.91 -4.90
CA ASP A 224 32.06 2.69 -5.67
C ASP A 224 30.56 2.33 -5.64
N ALA A 225 29.77 2.97 -4.78
CA ALA A 225 28.38 2.64 -4.62
C ALA A 225 27.49 3.34 -5.68
N THR A 226 26.37 2.69 -6.01
CA THR A 226 25.36 3.28 -6.91
C THR A 226 23.98 3.34 -6.26
N LEU A 227 23.19 4.34 -6.65
CA LEU A 227 21.78 4.46 -6.35
C LEU A 227 20.98 4.05 -7.59
N HIS A 228 20.13 3.03 -7.45
CA HIS A 228 19.15 2.67 -8.47
C HIS A 228 17.76 3.16 -8.07
N LEU A 229 17.21 4.08 -8.83
CA LEU A 229 15.83 4.57 -8.70
C LEU A 229 14.93 3.76 -9.64
N VAL A 230 13.87 3.17 -9.10
CA VAL A 230 12.85 2.48 -9.89
C VAL A 230 11.49 3.10 -9.63
N GLY A 231 10.88 3.67 -10.68
CA GLY A 231 9.55 4.24 -10.59
C GLY A 231 9.31 5.43 -11.52
N ARG A 232 8.05 5.82 -11.59
CA ARG A 232 7.57 6.98 -12.34
C ARG A 232 6.64 7.83 -11.47
N GLY A 233 6.52 9.12 -11.78
CA GLY A 233 5.64 10.02 -11.05
C GLY A 233 5.90 11.48 -11.34
N SER A 234 5.31 12.37 -10.54
CA SER A 234 5.40 13.81 -10.69
C SER A 234 6.80 14.38 -10.42
N LEU A 235 7.64 13.65 -9.68
CA LEU A 235 9.03 14.02 -9.36
C LEU A 235 10.06 13.36 -10.30
N ARG A 236 9.66 12.97 -11.52
CA ARG A 236 10.57 12.42 -12.52
C ARG A 236 11.76 13.35 -12.83
N ASP A 237 11.52 14.65 -12.81
CA ASP A 237 12.57 15.64 -13.11
C ASP A 237 13.65 15.65 -12.03
N VAL A 238 13.29 15.38 -10.76
CA VAL A 238 14.27 15.23 -9.66
C VAL A 238 15.16 14.00 -9.89
N ALA A 239 14.59 12.87 -10.33
CA ALA A 239 15.37 11.69 -10.66
C ALA A 239 16.28 11.92 -11.87
N GLY A 240 15.76 12.53 -12.94
CA GLY A 240 16.54 12.87 -14.14
C GLY A 240 17.69 13.83 -13.84
N GLN A 241 17.45 14.86 -13.02
CA GLN A 241 18.50 15.79 -12.60
C GLN A 241 19.59 15.08 -11.79
N LEU A 242 19.22 14.18 -10.86
CA LEU A 242 20.20 13.45 -10.05
C LEU A 242 21.09 12.54 -10.93
N VAL A 243 20.49 11.87 -11.93
CA VAL A 243 21.25 11.05 -12.91
C VAL A 243 22.21 11.95 -13.71
N ALA A 244 21.78 13.13 -14.14
CA ALA A 244 22.64 14.06 -14.88
C ALA A 244 23.81 14.62 -14.05
N GLU A 245 23.59 14.83 -12.74
CA GLU A 245 24.62 15.31 -11.80
C GLU A 245 25.64 14.22 -11.40
N LEU A 246 25.18 12.97 -11.23
CA LEU A 246 25.99 11.84 -10.76
C LEU A 246 25.81 10.61 -11.67
N PRO A 247 26.17 10.69 -12.96
CA PRO A 247 25.86 9.64 -13.95
C PRO A 247 26.52 8.30 -13.65
N GLU A 248 27.70 8.28 -13.04
CA GLU A 248 28.40 7.03 -12.70
C GLU A 248 27.83 6.35 -11.43
N GLN A 249 27.17 7.13 -10.56
CA GLN A 249 26.68 6.65 -9.27
C GLN A 249 25.14 6.62 -9.19
N THR A 250 24.43 6.95 -10.27
CA THR A 250 22.95 6.97 -10.24
C THR A 250 22.38 6.42 -11.52
N ARG A 251 21.42 5.50 -11.39
CA ARG A 251 20.62 5.01 -12.52
C ARG A 251 19.15 5.12 -12.20
N TRP A 252 18.32 5.35 -13.24
CA TRP A 252 16.87 5.45 -13.10
C TRP A 252 16.17 4.58 -14.16
N THR A 253 15.21 3.77 -13.68
CA THR A 253 14.33 2.92 -14.52
C THR A 253 12.89 3.30 -14.23
N GLU A 254 12.13 3.67 -15.25
CA GLU A 254 10.74 4.15 -15.04
C GLU A 254 9.80 3.05 -14.54
N VAL A 255 9.93 1.85 -15.04
CA VAL A 255 9.03 0.72 -14.73
C VAL A 255 9.80 -0.58 -14.76
N LEU A 256 9.61 -1.41 -13.76
CA LEU A 256 10.02 -2.82 -13.75
C LEU A 256 8.77 -3.69 -13.50
N PRO A 257 8.60 -4.79 -14.23
CA PRO A 257 7.67 -5.86 -13.87
C PRO A 257 8.03 -6.46 -12.49
N THR A 258 7.07 -7.04 -11.80
CA THR A 258 7.28 -7.57 -10.44
C THR A 258 8.44 -8.58 -10.34
N PRO A 259 8.63 -9.54 -11.28
CA PRO A 259 9.80 -10.42 -11.23
C PRO A 259 11.13 -9.68 -11.38
N ASP A 260 11.15 -8.57 -12.11
CA ASP A 260 12.34 -7.74 -12.28
C ASP A 260 12.63 -6.89 -11.04
N VAL A 261 11.60 -6.53 -10.26
CA VAL A 261 11.79 -5.92 -8.94
C VAL A 261 12.47 -6.90 -8.00
N ALA A 262 12.10 -8.19 -8.01
CA ALA A 262 12.76 -9.21 -7.21
C ALA A 262 14.25 -9.34 -7.60
N ARG A 263 14.57 -9.31 -8.91
CA ARG A 263 15.96 -9.30 -9.38
C ARG A 263 16.70 -8.03 -8.97
N ALA A 264 16.07 -6.87 -9.08
CA ALA A 264 16.67 -5.61 -8.65
C ALA A 264 16.97 -5.60 -7.14
N LEU A 265 16.13 -6.22 -6.32
CA LEU A 265 16.40 -6.45 -4.90
C LEU A 265 17.57 -7.40 -4.68
N ASP A 266 17.72 -8.44 -5.49
CA ASP A 266 18.90 -9.33 -5.43
C ASP A 266 20.21 -8.61 -5.81
N GLU A 267 20.12 -7.62 -6.71
CA GLU A 267 21.24 -6.78 -7.13
C GLU A 267 21.45 -5.57 -6.19
N ALA A 268 20.64 -5.44 -5.14
CA ALA A 268 20.78 -4.40 -4.16
C ALA A 268 21.51 -4.87 -2.89
N THR A 269 22.26 -3.95 -2.28
CA THR A 269 22.82 -4.11 -0.93
C THR A 269 21.76 -3.77 0.11
N VAL A 270 20.99 -2.71 -0.13
CA VAL A 270 19.99 -2.20 0.79
C VAL A 270 18.83 -1.56 0.02
N LEU A 271 17.60 -1.74 0.52
CA LEU A 271 16.44 -0.95 0.06
C LEU A 271 16.45 0.40 0.79
N VAL A 272 16.16 1.51 0.08
CA VAL A 272 15.96 2.82 0.69
C VAL A 272 14.52 3.30 0.51
N LEU A 273 13.84 3.68 1.62
CA LEU A 273 12.45 4.14 1.61
C LEU A 273 12.28 5.41 2.48
N PRO A 274 12.58 6.60 1.94
CA PRO A 274 12.62 7.86 2.69
C PRO A 274 11.25 8.52 2.88
N SER A 275 10.18 7.76 2.76
CA SER A 275 8.80 8.25 2.67
C SER A 275 8.41 9.23 3.78
N ARG A 276 7.53 10.18 3.45
CA ARG A 276 6.86 11.07 4.43
C ARG A 276 5.59 10.46 4.99
N SER A 277 5.04 9.46 4.32
CA SER A 277 3.85 8.73 4.76
C SER A 277 3.80 7.34 4.13
N GLU A 278 3.49 6.34 4.94
CA GLU A 278 3.26 4.96 4.53
C GLU A 278 2.14 4.32 5.35
N GLY A 279 1.28 3.54 4.70
CA GLY A 279 0.32 2.71 5.41
C GLY A 279 1.01 1.49 6.03
N LEU A 280 1.78 0.78 5.22
CA LEU A 280 2.53 -0.41 5.63
C LEU A 280 3.95 -0.44 5.04
N GLY A 281 4.14 -0.03 3.76
CA GLY A 281 5.43 -0.13 3.09
C GLY A 281 5.69 -1.51 2.49
N ARG A 282 4.79 -1.97 1.60
CA ARG A 282 4.87 -3.30 0.95
C ARG A 282 6.26 -3.66 0.44
N VAL A 283 6.97 -2.72 -0.18
CA VAL A 283 8.31 -2.94 -0.73
C VAL A 283 9.35 -3.33 0.35
N VAL A 284 9.11 -2.98 1.62
CA VAL A 284 9.94 -3.43 2.75
C VAL A 284 9.79 -4.93 2.95
N VAL A 285 8.56 -5.44 2.90
CA VAL A 285 8.28 -6.89 3.00
C VAL A 285 8.91 -7.63 1.82
N GLU A 286 8.81 -7.06 0.61
CA GLU A 286 9.45 -7.59 -0.61
C GLU A 286 10.99 -7.67 -0.44
N ALA A 287 11.61 -6.62 0.11
CA ALA A 287 13.04 -6.59 0.40
C ALA A 287 13.44 -7.65 1.45
N PHE A 288 12.62 -7.82 2.49
CA PHE A 288 12.82 -8.82 3.53
C PHE A 288 12.76 -10.24 2.96
N CYS A 289 11.83 -10.53 2.04
CA CYS A 289 11.80 -11.79 1.30
C CYS A 289 13.11 -12.07 0.57
N ARG A 290 13.80 -11.04 0.10
CA ARG A 290 15.10 -11.15 -0.59
C ARG A 290 16.30 -11.03 0.36
N GLY A 291 16.08 -11.03 1.68
CA GLY A 291 17.15 -10.90 2.68
C GLY A 291 17.89 -9.57 2.57
N ARG A 292 17.19 -8.49 2.24
CA ARG A 292 17.75 -7.14 2.16
C ARG A 292 17.30 -6.32 3.36
N GLY A 293 18.27 -5.76 4.10
CA GLY A 293 17.99 -4.73 5.09
C GLY A 293 17.46 -3.46 4.44
N VAL A 294 16.89 -2.58 5.24
CA VAL A 294 16.22 -1.36 4.76
C VAL A 294 16.77 -0.13 5.47
N VAL A 295 17.01 0.94 4.72
CA VAL A 295 17.18 2.30 5.28
C VAL A 295 15.90 3.07 5.01
N ALA A 296 15.14 3.42 6.05
CA ALA A 296 13.81 4.00 5.88
C ALA A 296 13.51 5.14 6.85
N SER A 297 12.54 5.97 6.48
CA SER A 297 11.99 6.95 7.42
C SER A 297 11.09 6.27 8.46
N ARG A 298 11.15 6.74 9.71
CA ARG A 298 10.31 6.30 10.83
C ARG A 298 8.92 6.92 10.72
N VAL A 299 8.11 6.44 9.76
CA VAL A 299 6.75 6.95 9.48
C VAL A 299 5.74 5.84 9.27
N GLY A 300 4.50 6.14 9.64
CA GLY A 300 3.38 5.24 9.35
C GLY A 300 3.60 3.84 9.89
N GLY A 301 3.28 2.85 9.08
CA GLY A 301 3.47 1.44 9.41
C GLY A 301 4.89 0.90 9.18
N ILE A 302 5.87 1.73 8.81
CA ILE A 302 7.27 1.26 8.66
C ILE A 302 7.82 0.68 9.97
N PRO A 303 7.64 1.34 11.15
CA PRO A 303 8.09 0.79 12.43
C PRO A 303 7.35 -0.48 12.87
N ASP A 304 6.21 -0.82 12.25
CA ASP A 304 5.51 -2.09 12.50
C ASP A 304 6.23 -3.28 11.83
N ILE A 305 7.11 -3.00 10.84
CA ILE A 305 7.84 -4.02 10.06
C ILE A 305 9.34 -3.96 10.35
N VAL A 306 9.90 -2.74 10.44
CA VAL A 306 11.34 -2.51 10.56
C VAL A 306 11.71 -2.24 12.01
N GLU A 307 12.52 -3.13 12.58
CA GLU A 307 13.17 -2.94 13.87
C GLU A 307 14.52 -2.26 13.65
N ASP A 308 14.65 -1.05 14.24
CA ASP A 308 15.84 -0.20 14.07
C ASP A 308 17.10 -0.87 14.61
N GLY A 309 18.15 -0.93 13.80
CA GLY A 309 19.42 -1.60 14.11
C GLY A 309 19.38 -3.12 13.96
N THR A 310 18.22 -3.75 13.79
CA THR A 310 18.04 -5.21 13.68
C THR A 310 17.69 -5.64 12.27
N THR A 311 16.63 -5.08 11.67
CA THR A 311 16.19 -5.42 10.31
C THR A 311 16.38 -4.28 9.32
N GLY A 312 16.73 -3.10 9.82
CA GLY A 312 17.01 -1.91 9.03
C GLY A 312 17.52 -0.76 9.88
N LEU A 313 17.71 0.39 9.25
CA LEU A 313 18.07 1.65 9.90
C LEU A 313 16.93 2.64 9.72
N LEU A 314 16.39 3.18 10.81
CA LEU A 314 15.29 4.13 10.79
C LEU A 314 15.78 5.55 11.08
N VAL A 315 15.44 6.49 10.19
CA VAL A 315 15.78 7.90 10.33
C VAL A 315 14.53 8.77 10.47
N ALA A 316 14.70 9.99 10.95
CA ALA A 316 13.61 10.96 10.99
C ALA A 316 13.11 11.30 9.57
N PRO A 317 11.79 11.44 9.34
CA PRO A 317 11.27 11.77 8.02
C PRO A 317 11.71 13.18 7.58
N GLY A 318 12.15 13.29 6.33
CA GLY A 318 12.60 14.55 5.76
C GLY A 318 14.04 14.96 6.11
N ASP A 319 14.73 14.20 6.95
CA ASP A 319 16.12 14.45 7.32
C ASP A 319 17.09 13.82 6.31
N ALA A 320 17.51 14.61 5.34
CA ALA A 320 18.43 14.18 4.30
C ALA A 320 19.84 13.85 4.86
N THR A 321 20.27 14.53 5.92
CA THR A 321 21.59 14.31 6.53
C THR A 321 21.63 12.98 7.28
N ALA A 322 20.60 12.70 8.10
CA ALA A 322 20.49 11.41 8.78
C ALA A 322 20.34 10.26 7.77
N LEU A 323 19.55 10.44 6.69
CA LEU A 323 19.40 9.47 5.63
C LEU A 323 20.73 9.19 4.92
N ALA A 324 21.51 10.23 4.62
CA ALA A 324 22.84 10.09 4.01
C ALA A 324 23.79 9.28 4.92
N GLY A 325 23.86 9.61 6.21
CA GLY A 325 24.68 8.87 7.16
C GLY A 325 24.27 7.38 7.28
N ALA A 326 22.96 7.10 7.29
CA ALA A 326 22.48 5.73 7.31
C ALA A 326 22.79 4.96 6.01
N LEU A 327 22.71 5.63 4.85
CA LEU A 327 23.11 5.06 3.56
C LEU A 327 24.61 4.77 3.50
N VAL A 328 25.46 5.70 3.93
CA VAL A 328 26.91 5.50 3.99
C VAL A 328 27.25 4.27 4.85
N ARG A 329 26.68 4.16 6.04
CA ARG A 329 26.87 3.01 6.90
C ARG A 329 26.43 1.70 6.24
N ALA A 330 25.24 1.67 5.65
CA ALA A 330 24.70 0.47 5.00
C ALA A 330 25.51 0.05 3.76
N LEU A 331 26.17 0.99 3.06
CA LEU A 331 26.93 0.69 1.85
C LEU A 331 28.41 0.41 2.11
N SER A 332 28.97 0.92 3.22
CA SER A 332 30.37 0.71 3.59
C SER A 332 30.59 -0.40 4.61
N GLU A 333 29.64 -0.62 5.54
CA GLU A 333 29.74 -1.64 6.59
C GLU A 333 29.07 -2.96 6.15
N ARG A 334 29.72 -3.74 5.27
CA ARG A 334 29.15 -4.98 4.71
C ARG A 334 28.60 -5.93 5.78
N GLY A 335 29.36 -6.14 6.88
CA GLY A 335 28.92 -7.00 7.96
C GLY A 335 27.66 -6.51 8.70
N LEU A 336 27.44 -5.18 8.77
CA LEU A 336 26.18 -4.63 9.26
C LEU A 336 25.03 -5.03 8.34
N THR A 337 25.18 -4.79 7.04
CA THR A 337 24.10 -5.02 6.08
C THR A 337 23.78 -6.51 5.90
N GLU A 338 24.77 -7.39 6.02
CA GLU A 338 24.56 -8.85 6.06
C GLU A 338 23.71 -9.26 7.29
N ARG A 339 24.00 -8.72 8.47
CA ARG A 339 23.20 -8.99 9.69
C ARG A 339 21.77 -8.45 9.55
N LEU A 340 21.61 -7.21 9.08
CA LEU A 340 20.29 -6.62 8.85
C LEU A 340 19.47 -7.49 7.90
N GLY A 341 20.06 -7.93 6.79
CA GLY A 341 19.40 -8.78 5.79
C GLY A 341 19.03 -10.16 6.33
N ALA A 342 19.91 -10.79 7.12
CA ALA A 342 19.64 -12.08 7.77
C ALA A 342 18.46 -11.97 8.75
N SER A 343 18.44 -10.93 9.60
CA SER A 343 17.34 -10.67 10.53
C SER A 343 16.04 -10.34 9.80
N ALA A 344 16.12 -9.55 8.72
CA ALA A 344 14.97 -9.20 7.88
C ALA A 344 14.31 -10.46 7.27
N ARG A 345 15.11 -11.43 6.85
CA ARG A 345 14.63 -12.70 6.29
C ARG A 345 13.82 -13.52 7.29
N VAL A 346 14.14 -13.44 8.58
CA VAL A 346 13.37 -14.10 9.65
C VAL A 346 12.11 -13.27 9.97
N ALA A 347 12.26 -11.96 10.05
CA ALA A 347 11.17 -11.05 10.42
C ALA A 347 10.04 -10.97 9.38
N VAL A 348 10.22 -11.50 8.17
CA VAL A 348 9.19 -11.49 7.13
C VAL A 348 8.08 -12.52 7.36
N GLU A 349 8.32 -13.57 8.15
CA GLU A 349 7.42 -14.71 8.30
C GLU A 349 5.96 -14.34 8.64
N PRO A 350 5.67 -13.41 9.57
CA PRO A 350 4.29 -13.00 9.87
C PRO A 350 3.55 -12.32 8.70
N TRP A 351 4.27 -11.94 7.64
CA TRP A 351 3.73 -11.25 6.47
C TRP A 351 3.50 -12.19 5.28
N LEU A 352 3.88 -13.48 5.41
CA LEU A 352 3.76 -14.50 4.38
C LEU A 352 2.38 -15.19 4.39
N ALA A 353 1.31 -14.42 4.58
CA ALA A 353 -0.04 -14.99 4.60
C ALA A 353 -0.43 -15.54 3.22
N ALA A 354 -0.82 -16.82 3.19
CA ALA A 354 -1.39 -17.45 2.01
C ALA A 354 -2.75 -16.80 1.63
N PRO A 355 -3.16 -16.84 0.35
CA PRO A 355 -4.45 -16.31 -0.08
C PRO A 355 -5.64 -16.87 0.73
N GLU A 356 -5.59 -18.15 1.08
CA GLU A 356 -6.61 -18.87 1.85
C GLU A 356 -6.70 -18.35 3.29
N GLU A 357 -5.55 -18.05 3.91
CA GLU A 357 -5.54 -17.46 5.25
C GLU A 357 -6.16 -16.07 5.26
N TYR A 358 -5.80 -15.25 4.29
CA TYR A 358 -6.42 -13.94 4.11
C TYR A 358 -7.94 -14.06 3.88
N ALA A 359 -8.37 -15.03 3.06
CA ALA A 359 -9.78 -15.27 2.79
C ALA A 359 -10.56 -15.69 4.04
N ARG A 360 -9.99 -16.58 4.87
CA ARG A 360 -10.56 -16.98 6.18
C ARG A 360 -10.69 -15.78 7.12
N GLN A 361 -9.64 -14.94 7.22
CA GLN A 361 -9.68 -13.75 8.08
C GLN A 361 -10.76 -12.75 7.64
N ILE A 362 -10.98 -12.58 6.33
CA ILE A 362 -12.09 -11.75 5.80
C ILE A 362 -13.44 -12.38 6.11
N ARG A 363 -13.61 -13.71 5.95
CA ARG A 363 -14.83 -14.41 6.33
C ARG A 363 -15.14 -14.21 7.81
N ASP A 364 -14.18 -14.46 8.69
CA ASP A 364 -14.34 -14.33 10.13
C ASP A 364 -14.71 -12.90 10.55
N LEU A 365 -14.13 -11.90 9.89
CA LEU A 365 -14.50 -10.51 10.07
C LEU A 365 -15.96 -10.26 9.66
N VAL A 366 -16.40 -10.75 8.51
CA VAL A 366 -17.79 -10.61 8.03
C VAL A 366 -18.76 -11.32 8.99
N GLU A 367 -18.45 -12.52 9.45
CA GLU A 367 -19.24 -13.26 10.43
C GLU A 367 -19.34 -12.52 11.76
N LYS A 368 -18.23 -12.01 12.27
CA LYS A 368 -18.20 -11.23 13.52
C LYS A 368 -19.06 -9.98 13.45
N VAL A 369 -19.03 -9.27 12.33
CA VAL A 369 -19.78 -8.00 12.15
C VAL A 369 -21.25 -8.27 11.88
N CYS A 370 -21.56 -9.21 10.98
CA CYS A 370 -22.95 -9.49 10.58
C CYS A 370 -23.68 -10.42 11.54
N GLY A 371 -22.97 -11.25 12.34
CA GLY A 371 -23.57 -12.13 13.35
C GLY A 371 -24.01 -11.37 14.62
N THR A 372 -23.56 -10.17 14.84
CA THR A 372 -23.88 -9.34 16.02
C THR A 372 -25.17 -8.53 15.87
N LYS A 373 -25.80 -8.53 14.69
CA LYS A 373 -27.11 -7.88 14.52
C LYS A 373 -28.23 -8.90 14.72
N PRO A 374 -29.16 -8.65 15.67
CA PRO A 374 -30.42 -9.37 15.67
C PRO A 374 -31.15 -9.11 14.34
N GLY A 375 -31.62 -10.18 13.69
CA GLY A 375 -32.32 -10.14 12.43
C GLY A 375 -33.61 -9.34 12.46
#